data_3bc50e9e0333149b34dfe35b366d2d7a
#
_entry.id   3bc50e9e0333149b34dfe35b366d2d7a
#
_cell.length_a   1.000
_cell.length_b   1.000
_cell.length_c   1.000
_cell.angle_alpha   90.00
_cell.angle_beta   90.00
_cell.angle_gamma   90.00
#
_symmetry.space_group_name_H-M   'P 1'
#
loop_
_entity.id
_entity.type
_entity.pdbx_description
1 polymer ?
#
loop_
_entity_poly.entity_id
_entity_poly.type
_entity_poly.pdbx_seq_one_letter_code
_entity_poly.pdbx_strand_id
1 'polypeptide(L)'
;MIVVLCPHFEPDTAPTGDVMTRIVHEFAAMGERVHVVTSLPWYRTHAIESGWEGRLVRRERTSWGSVIRVHPFPGKDKTNLVRRAFGFALFSVVAGLCTLVAGGLHRPRAIIAMSPPLTLGLTGWLAARLRRSRLIFNIQDVFPDAAIATGAITN
;
A
#
# COMPACT_ATOMS: atom_id res chain seq x y z
N MET A 1 -7.17 17.08 -0.62
CA MET A 1 -7.33 15.65 -0.94
C MET A 1 -5.96 15.03 -1.10
N ILE A 2 -5.71 13.92 -0.40
CA ILE A 2 -4.47 13.13 -0.39
C ILE A 2 -4.81 11.72 -0.86
N VAL A 3 -3.92 11.07 -1.59
CA VAL A 3 -4.00 9.64 -1.92
C VAL A 3 -2.86 8.92 -1.22
N VAL A 4 -3.17 7.83 -0.52
CA VAL A 4 -2.20 6.97 0.18
C VAL A 4 -2.14 5.63 -0.51
N LEU A 5 -0.93 5.19 -0.84
CA LEU A 5 -0.63 3.89 -1.46
C LEU A 5 0.26 3.10 -0.50
N CYS A 6 -0.30 2.09 0.15
CA CYS A 6 0.40 1.30 1.17
C CYS A 6 0.06 -0.19 1.06
N PRO A 7 0.96 -1.09 1.51
CA PRO A 7 0.69 -2.53 1.44
C PRO A 7 -0.34 -2.99 2.48
N HIS A 8 -0.40 -2.34 3.63
CA HIS A 8 -1.26 -2.70 4.74
C HIS A 8 -2.00 -1.48 5.29
N PHE A 9 -3.25 -1.67 5.68
CA PHE A 9 -4.13 -0.67 6.28
C PHE A 9 -5.23 -1.40 7.07
N GLU A 10 -5.78 -0.80 8.13
CA GLU A 10 -6.86 -1.43 8.91
C GLU A 10 -7.92 -2.08 8.02
N PRO A 11 -8.48 -3.27 8.36
CA PRO A 11 -8.25 -4.03 9.59
C PRO A 11 -7.04 -4.96 9.56
N ASP A 12 -6.14 -4.86 8.57
CA ASP A 12 -4.92 -5.69 8.50
C ASP A 12 -3.94 -5.28 9.60
N THR A 13 -3.45 -6.25 10.39
CA THR A 13 -2.71 -6.02 11.64
C THR A 13 -1.19 -5.94 11.46
N ALA A 14 -0.71 -5.54 10.29
CA ALA A 14 0.72 -5.34 10.05
C ALA A 14 1.22 -4.08 10.79
N PRO A 15 2.39 -4.09 11.45
CA PRO A 15 2.91 -2.92 12.17
C PRO A 15 3.02 -1.66 11.31
N THR A 16 3.47 -1.80 10.05
CA THR A 16 3.52 -0.70 9.09
C THR A 16 2.13 -0.21 8.69
N GLY A 17 1.12 -1.10 8.70
CA GLY A 17 -0.28 -0.79 8.49
C GLY A 17 -0.85 0.07 9.61
N ASP A 18 -0.52 -0.23 10.87
CA ASP A 18 -0.97 0.53 12.03
C ASP A 18 -0.43 1.97 11.98
N VAL A 19 0.84 2.15 11.61
CA VAL A 19 1.44 3.47 11.44
C VAL A 19 0.70 4.27 10.36
N MET A 20 0.46 3.66 9.19
CA MET A 20 -0.23 4.35 8.10
C MET A 20 -1.69 4.63 8.42
N THR A 21 -2.36 3.73 9.12
CA THR A 21 -3.74 3.93 9.59
C THR A 21 -3.83 5.17 10.48
N ARG A 22 -2.94 5.32 11.45
CA ARG A 22 -2.88 6.51 12.32
C ARG A 22 -2.64 7.78 11.51
N ILE A 23 -1.68 7.78 10.58
CA ILE A 23 -1.40 8.93 9.71
C ILE A 23 -2.65 9.33 8.90
N VAL A 24 -3.38 8.38 8.35
CA VAL A 24 -4.62 8.64 7.58
C VAL A 24 -5.70 9.24 8.48
N HIS A 25 -5.90 8.70 9.67
CA HIS A 25 -6.89 9.23 10.61
C HIS A 25 -6.53 10.65 11.09
N GLU A 26 -5.25 10.96 11.30
CA GLU A 26 -4.81 12.32 11.62
C GLU A 26 -5.08 13.29 10.47
N PHE A 27 -4.80 12.93 9.22
CA PHE A 27 -5.17 13.76 8.08
C PHE A 27 -6.68 13.98 7.99
N ALA A 28 -7.47 12.93 8.26
CA ALA A 28 -8.93 13.02 8.28
C ALA A 28 -9.42 13.96 9.40
N ALA A 29 -8.83 13.90 10.60
CA ALA A 29 -9.13 14.78 11.72
C ALA A 29 -8.80 16.26 11.42
N MET A 30 -7.77 16.49 10.59
CA MET A 30 -7.43 17.83 10.08
C MET A 30 -8.37 18.31 8.95
N GLY A 31 -9.41 17.54 8.61
CA GLY A 31 -10.37 17.88 7.56
C GLY A 31 -9.90 17.56 6.13
N GLU A 32 -8.78 16.86 5.97
CA GLU A 32 -8.34 16.43 4.64
C GLU A 32 -9.16 15.23 4.14
N ARG A 33 -9.55 15.27 2.88
CA ARG A 33 -10.16 14.12 2.21
C ARG A 33 -9.05 13.16 1.79
N VAL A 34 -9.09 11.92 2.29
CA VAL A 34 -8.07 10.90 2.05
C VAL A 34 -8.65 9.72 1.27
N HIS A 35 -7.91 9.21 0.30
CA HIS A 35 -8.23 7.99 -0.43
C HIS A 35 -7.08 7.03 -0.29
N VAL A 36 -7.35 5.86 0.28
CA VAL A 36 -6.33 4.83 0.53
C VAL A 36 -6.43 3.74 -0.54
N VAL A 37 -5.30 3.35 -1.10
CA VAL A 37 -5.13 2.17 -1.94
C VAL A 37 -4.21 1.21 -1.20
N THR A 38 -4.71 0.03 -0.86
CA THR A 38 -4.02 -0.94 0.00
C THR A 38 -4.34 -2.38 -0.42
N SER A 39 -3.78 -3.37 0.27
CA SER A 39 -4.15 -4.77 0.05
C SER A 39 -5.43 -5.15 0.79
N LEU A 40 -6.05 -6.27 0.37
CA LEU A 40 -6.97 -7.02 1.22
C LEU A 40 -6.23 -7.50 2.46
N PRO A 41 -6.89 -7.63 3.64
CA PRO A 41 -6.25 -8.14 4.85
C PRO A 41 -5.70 -9.56 4.66
N TRP A 42 -4.41 -9.75 4.95
CA TRP A 42 -3.73 -11.04 4.75
C TRP A 42 -2.50 -11.26 5.65
N TYR A 43 -2.02 -10.23 6.32
CA TYR A 43 -0.73 -10.26 7.04
C TYR A 43 -0.69 -11.32 8.13
N ARG A 44 -1.73 -11.41 8.96
CA ARG A 44 -1.77 -12.30 10.13
C ARG A 44 -1.68 -13.79 9.78
N THR A 45 -2.38 -14.20 8.74
CA THR A 45 -2.47 -15.62 8.33
C THR A 45 -1.58 -15.93 7.12
N HIS A 46 -0.95 -14.92 6.52
CA HIS A 46 -0.29 -15.00 5.21
C HIS A 46 -1.19 -15.54 4.08
N ALA A 47 -2.49 -15.43 4.27
CA ALA A 47 -3.55 -15.73 3.32
C ALA A 47 -4.63 -14.65 3.45
N ILE A 48 -5.46 -14.49 2.43
CA ILE A 48 -6.57 -13.53 2.51
C ILE A 48 -7.49 -13.97 3.65
N GLU A 49 -7.83 -13.03 4.52
CA GLU A 49 -8.68 -13.31 5.66
C GLU A 49 -10.11 -13.64 5.23
N SER A 50 -10.80 -14.46 6.05
CA SER A 50 -12.18 -14.89 5.80
C SER A 50 -13.13 -13.68 5.60
N GLY A 51 -13.97 -13.78 4.57
CA GLY A 51 -14.90 -12.71 4.19
C GLY A 51 -14.31 -11.66 3.24
N TRP A 52 -13.03 -11.79 2.88
CA TRP A 52 -12.36 -10.90 1.94
C TRP A 52 -12.02 -11.56 0.60
N GLU A 53 -12.29 -12.84 0.45
CA GLU A 53 -11.95 -13.64 -0.72
C GLU A 53 -12.80 -13.26 -1.95
N GLY A 54 -12.39 -13.75 -3.12
CA GLY A 54 -13.17 -13.77 -4.35
C GLY A 54 -13.18 -12.47 -5.16
N ARG A 55 -12.47 -11.42 -4.73
CA ARG A 55 -12.39 -10.17 -5.49
C ARG A 55 -10.95 -9.71 -5.71
N LEU A 56 -10.67 -9.28 -6.94
CA LEU A 56 -9.38 -8.67 -7.27
C LEU A 56 -9.26 -7.26 -6.66
N VAL A 57 -10.34 -6.50 -6.71
CA VAL A 57 -10.43 -5.13 -6.17
C VAL A 57 -11.75 -4.96 -5.43
N ARG A 58 -11.70 -4.39 -4.23
CA ARG A 58 -12.85 -3.99 -3.43
C ARG A 58 -12.76 -2.52 -3.07
N ARG A 59 -13.86 -1.79 -3.18
CA ARG A 59 -13.92 -0.37 -2.80
C ARG A 59 -14.90 -0.16 -1.65
N GLU A 60 -14.45 0.59 -0.67
CA GLU A 60 -15.21 0.98 0.52
C GLU A 60 -15.28 2.51 0.60
N ARG A 61 -16.42 3.03 1.01
CA ARG A 61 -16.61 4.46 1.29
C ARG A 61 -16.48 4.68 2.79
N THR A 62 -15.82 5.77 3.17
CA THR A 62 -15.67 6.21 4.55
C THR A 62 -16.18 7.64 4.67
N SER A 63 -16.37 8.13 5.90
CA SER A 63 -16.72 9.54 6.15
C SER A 63 -15.65 10.53 5.66
N TRP A 64 -14.39 10.09 5.64
CA TRP A 64 -13.24 10.90 5.25
C TRP A 64 -12.75 10.66 3.80
N GLY A 65 -13.37 9.71 3.06
CA GLY A 65 -12.97 9.44 1.67
C GLY A 65 -13.30 8.03 1.19
N SER A 66 -12.29 7.22 0.90
CA SER A 66 -12.51 5.83 0.47
C SER A 66 -11.27 4.97 0.65
N VAL A 67 -11.48 3.67 0.77
CA VAL A 67 -10.42 2.64 0.73
C VAL A 67 -10.64 1.77 -0.51
N ILE A 68 -9.62 1.58 -1.32
CA ILE A 68 -9.56 0.63 -2.43
C ILE A 68 -8.60 -0.48 -2.03
N ARG A 69 -9.13 -1.69 -1.89
CA ARG A 69 -8.34 -2.86 -1.52
C ARG A 69 -8.09 -3.73 -2.74
N VAL A 70 -6.83 -4.07 -2.92
CA VAL A 70 -6.33 -4.87 -4.05
C VAL A 70 -5.88 -6.24 -3.53
N HIS A 71 -6.07 -7.27 -4.32
CA HIS A 71 -5.58 -8.61 -4.00
C HIS A 71 -4.06 -8.59 -3.79
N PRO A 72 -3.52 -9.09 -2.67
CA PRO A 72 -2.10 -9.02 -2.33
C PRO A 72 -1.21 -10.00 -3.13
N PHE A 73 -1.80 -10.96 -3.83
CA PHE A 73 -1.10 -12.04 -4.54
C PHE A 73 -0.09 -12.79 -3.66
N PRO A 74 -0.50 -13.27 -2.47
CA PRO A 74 0.41 -13.98 -1.60
C PRO A 74 0.85 -15.26 -2.29
N GLY A 75 2.16 -15.51 -2.37
CA GLY A 75 2.69 -16.77 -2.85
C GLY A 75 2.36 -17.90 -1.86
N LYS A 76 1.88 -19.05 -2.35
CA LYS A 76 1.64 -20.23 -1.52
C LYS A 76 2.92 -20.77 -0.88
N ASP A 77 4.07 -20.55 -1.51
CA ASP A 77 5.37 -20.98 -1.05
C ASP A 77 6.17 -19.79 -0.50
N LYS A 78 6.40 -19.81 0.82
CA LYS A 78 7.13 -18.75 1.54
C LYS A 78 8.63 -18.73 1.21
N THR A 79 9.18 -19.83 0.72
CA THR A 79 10.62 -19.99 0.44
C THR A 79 11.01 -19.48 -0.95
N ASN A 80 10.06 -19.40 -1.87
CA ASN A 80 10.33 -18.97 -3.24
C ASN A 80 10.34 -17.44 -3.38
N LEU A 81 11.53 -16.83 -3.28
CA LEU A 81 11.73 -15.39 -3.37
C LEU A 81 11.26 -14.80 -4.71
N VAL A 82 11.44 -15.52 -5.82
CA VAL A 82 11.03 -15.05 -7.16
C VAL A 82 9.51 -14.93 -7.24
N ARG A 83 8.79 -15.93 -6.73
CA ARG A 83 7.32 -15.90 -6.67
C ARG A 83 6.79 -14.76 -5.80
N ARG A 84 7.44 -14.51 -4.67
CA ARG A 84 7.11 -13.38 -3.78
C ARG A 84 7.36 -12.04 -4.46
N ALA A 85 8.51 -11.88 -5.12
CA ALA A 85 8.83 -10.67 -5.87
C ALA A 85 7.81 -10.40 -6.99
N PHE A 86 7.40 -11.47 -7.71
CA PHE A 86 6.35 -11.36 -8.73
C PHE A 86 4.99 -10.94 -8.13
N GLY A 87 4.60 -11.53 -7.01
CA GLY A 87 3.37 -11.14 -6.30
C GLY A 87 3.38 -9.67 -5.88
N PHE A 88 4.49 -9.20 -5.32
CA PHE A 88 4.66 -7.79 -4.97
C PHE A 88 4.65 -6.86 -6.19
N ALA A 89 5.28 -7.27 -7.29
CA ALA A 89 5.26 -6.49 -8.53
C ALA A 89 3.82 -6.38 -9.08
N LEU A 90 3.10 -7.51 -9.14
CA LEU A 90 1.72 -7.55 -9.62
C LEU A 90 0.79 -6.71 -8.73
N PHE A 91 0.89 -6.86 -7.41
CA PHE A 91 0.18 -6.01 -6.46
C PHE A 91 0.46 -4.52 -6.72
N SER A 92 1.74 -4.16 -6.86
CA SER A 92 2.15 -2.77 -7.07
C SER A 92 1.61 -2.18 -8.37
N VAL A 93 1.57 -2.97 -9.44
CA VAL A 93 0.98 -2.54 -10.73
C VAL A 93 -0.51 -2.29 -10.57
N VAL A 94 -1.26 -3.24 -10.03
CA VAL A 94 -2.72 -3.09 -9.86
C VAL A 94 -3.05 -1.96 -8.89
N ALA A 95 -2.32 -1.85 -7.78
CA ALA A 95 -2.50 -0.77 -6.82
C ALA A 95 -2.13 0.60 -7.42
N GLY A 96 -1.07 0.66 -8.24
CA GLY A 96 -0.71 1.85 -9.02
C GLY A 96 -1.82 2.30 -9.95
N LEU A 97 -2.44 1.38 -10.70
CA LEU A 97 -3.60 1.67 -11.56
C LEU A 97 -4.80 2.17 -10.75
N CYS A 98 -5.08 1.54 -9.60
CA CYS A 98 -6.12 2.01 -8.68
C CYS A 98 -5.82 3.41 -8.14
N THR A 99 -4.55 3.75 -7.92
CA THR A 99 -4.12 5.08 -7.46
C THR A 99 -4.42 6.16 -8.50
N LEU A 100 -4.42 5.84 -9.80
CA LEU A 100 -4.78 6.79 -10.84
C LEU A 100 -6.24 7.26 -10.76
N VAL A 101 -7.14 6.41 -10.24
CA VAL A 101 -8.58 6.70 -10.16
C VAL A 101 -9.08 6.96 -8.74
N ALA A 102 -8.21 6.80 -7.73
CA ALA A 102 -8.56 7.05 -6.33
C ALA A 102 -8.94 8.52 -6.12
N GLY A 103 -10.12 8.76 -5.52
CA GLY A 103 -10.67 10.11 -5.36
C GLY A 103 -11.22 10.75 -6.65
N GLY A 104 -11.38 9.96 -7.72
CA GLY A 104 -11.86 10.44 -9.03
C GLY A 104 -10.78 11.15 -9.84
N LEU A 105 -11.21 11.99 -10.79
CA LEU A 105 -10.30 12.68 -11.72
C LEU A 105 -9.67 13.94 -11.11
N HIS A 106 -10.01 14.32 -9.90
CA HIS A 106 -9.43 15.48 -9.24
C HIS A 106 -7.95 15.25 -8.94
N ARG A 107 -7.16 16.31 -9.17
CA ARG A 107 -5.72 16.29 -8.85
C ARG A 107 -5.50 16.22 -7.33
N PRO A 108 -4.86 15.18 -6.78
CA PRO A 108 -4.48 15.17 -5.37
C PRO A 108 -3.35 16.16 -5.09
N ARG A 109 -3.32 16.72 -3.89
CA ARG A 109 -2.20 17.58 -3.43
C ARG A 109 -0.91 16.76 -3.31
N ALA A 110 -1.05 15.52 -2.83
CA ALA A 110 0.05 14.57 -2.71
C ALA A 110 -0.43 13.13 -2.88
N ILE A 111 0.47 12.29 -3.35
CA ILE A 111 0.39 10.83 -3.28
C ILE A 111 1.47 10.39 -2.33
N ILE A 112 1.08 9.69 -1.26
CA ILE A 112 1.99 9.13 -0.26
C ILE A 112 2.12 7.64 -0.58
N ALA A 113 3.31 7.20 -0.97
CA ALA A 113 3.61 5.78 -1.21
C ALA A 113 4.49 5.25 -0.08
N MET A 114 4.20 4.04 0.42
CA MET A 114 4.92 3.42 1.52
C MET A 114 5.79 2.25 1.05
N SER A 115 6.99 2.16 1.58
CA SER A 115 7.87 0.99 1.49
C SER A 115 7.82 0.19 2.82
N PRO A 116 7.99 -1.15 2.83
CA PRO A 116 8.06 -2.06 1.69
C PRO A 116 6.69 -2.34 1.05
N PRO A 117 6.61 -2.82 -0.19
CA PRO A 117 7.69 -3.08 -1.13
C PRO A 117 8.15 -1.81 -1.88
N LEU A 118 9.43 -1.76 -2.26
CA LEU A 118 10.00 -0.60 -3.01
C LEU A 118 9.29 -0.33 -4.33
N THR A 119 8.68 -1.36 -4.94
CA THR A 119 7.89 -1.25 -6.17
C THR A 119 6.69 -0.31 -6.03
N LEU A 120 6.16 -0.10 -4.82
CA LEU A 120 5.11 0.91 -4.57
C LEU A 120 5.64 2.33 -4.73
N GLY A 121 6.92 2.58 -4.44
CA GLY A 121 7.55 3.87 -4.71
C GLY A 121 7.56 4.19 -6.19
N LEU A 122 7.91 3.21 -7.04
CA LEU A 122 7.93 3.38 -8.50
C LEU A 122 6.50 3.62 -9.06
N THR A 123 5.54 2.79 -8.69
CA THR A 123 4.15 2.95 -9.16
C THR A 123 3.49 4.20 -8.60
N GLY A 124 3.80 4.58 -7.36
CA GLY A 124 3.40 5.84 -6.74
C GLY A 124 3.99 7.05 -7.46
N TRP A 125 5.27 6.98 -7.85
CA TRP A 125 5.92 8.02 -8.65
C TRP A 125 5.25 8.19 -10.01
N LEU A 126 4.99 7.10 -10.71
CA LEU A 126 4.31 7.14 -12.00
C LEU A 126 2.90 7.73 -11.87
N ALA A 127 2.14 7.28 -10.86
CA ALA A 127 0.81 7.81 -10.58
C ALA A 127 0.86 9.32 -10.25
N ALA A 128 1.83 9.75 -9.44
CA ALA A 128 2.02 11.17 -9.10
C ALA A 128 2.34 12.00 -10.36
N ARG A 129 3.19 11.48 -11.22
CA ARG A 129 3.56 12.12 -12.50
C ARG A 129 2.34 12.30 -13.41
N LEU A 130 1.57 11.22 -13.61
CA LEU A 130 0.38 11.22 -14.46
C LEU A 130 -0.74 12.11 -13.91
N ARG A 131 -0.91 12.14 -12.57
CA ARG A 131 -1.90 13.00 -11.91
C ARG A 131 -1.38 14.40 -11.58
N ARG A 132 -0.16 14.74 -12.01
CA ARG A 132 0.50 16.03 -11.74
C ARG A 132 0.53 16.40 -10.26
N SER A 133 0.73 15.41 -9.40
CA SER A 133 0.74 15.52 -7.93
C SER A 133 2.16 15.45 -7.39
N ARG A 134 2.35 15.84 -6.12
CA ARG A 134 3.61 15.61 -5.41
C ARG A 134 3.66 14.17 -4.92
N LEU A 135 4.83 13.51 -5.01
CA LEU A 135 5.08 12.24 -4.36
C LEU A 135 5.74 12.49 -3.00
N ILE A 136 5.25 11.79 -1.99
CA ILE A 136 5.92 11.60 -0.70
C ILE A 136 6.19 10.10 -0.59
N PHE A 137 7.46 9.70 -0.57
CA PHE A 137 7.83 8.30 -0.41
C PHE A 137 8.20 8.05 1.04
N ASN A 138 7.33 7.34 1.76
CA ASN A 138 7.51 6.98 3.16
C ASN A 138 8.27 5.66 3.24
N ILE A 139 9.54 5.72 3.66
CA ILE A 139 10.41 4.56 3.82
C ILE A 139 10.36 4.13 5.28
N GLN A 140 9.78 2.96 5.56
CA GLN A 140 9.70 2.40 6.92
C GLN A 140 10.93 1.56 7.25
N ASP A 141 11.45 0.82 6.27
CA ASP A 141 12.61 -0.04 6.44
C ASP A 141 13.72 0.38 5.48
N VAL A 142 14.90 0.68 6.01
CA VAL A 142 16.10 1.01 5.21
C VAL A 142 16.80 -0.31 4.86
N PHE A 143 16.39 -0.90 3.73
CA PHE A 143 17.07 -2.08 3.18
C PHE A 143 18.22 -1.63 2.25
N PRO A 144 19.41 -2.24 2.30
CA PRO A 144 19.79 -3.48 3.02
C PRO A 144 20.30 -3.28 4.46
N ASP A 145 20.46 -2.05 4.94
CA ASP A 145 21.11 -1.75 6.23
C ASP A 145 20.44 -2.46 7.41
N ALA A 146 19.10 -2.49 7.43
CA ALA A 146 18.35 -3.22 8.44
C ALA A 146 18.63 -4.74 8.41
N ALA A 147 18.82 -5.32 7.23
CA ALA A 147 19.13 -6.73 7.06
C ALA A 147 20.57 -7.06 7.49
N ILE A 148 21.51 -6.14 7.29
CA ILE A 148 22.91 -6.25 7.74
C ILE A 148 22.95 -6.12 9.28
N ALA A 149 22.27 -5.12 9.84
CA ALA A 149 22.24 -4.87 11.28
C ALA A 149 21.61 -6.02 12.07
N THR A 150 20.66 -6.74 11.48
CA THR A 150 20.01 -7.92 12.09
C THR A 150 20.72 -9.24 11.79
N GLY A 151 21.83 -9.22 11.02
CA GLY A 151 22.57 -10.42 10.62
C GLY A 151 21.86 -11.31 9.60
N ALA A 152 20.77 -10.84 8.99
CA ALA A 152 20.03 -11.58 7.98
C ALA A 152 20.77 -11.65 6.64
N ILE A 153 21.70 -10.72 6.41
CA ILE A 153 22.64 -10.73 5.28
C ILE A 153 24.04 -10.51 5.85
N THR A 154 24.95 -11.44 5.57
CA THR A 154 26.38 -11.29 5.82
C THR A 154 27.06 -10.77 4.55
N ASN A 155 27.89 -9.75 4.71
CA ASN A 155 28.71 -9.21 3.62
C ASN A 155 29.75 -10.21 3.20
#